data_ea2b05e8fb0fa9bcc23395c3cab37d8b
#
_entry.id   ea2b05e8fb0fa9bcc23395c3cab37d8b
#
_cell.length_a   1.000
_cell.length_b   1.000
_cell.length_c   1.000
_cell.angle_alpha   90.00
_cell.angle_beta   90.00
_cell.angle_gamma   90.00
#
_symmetry.space_group_name_H-M   'P 1'
#
loop_
_entity.id
_entity.type
_entity.pdbx_description
1 polymer ?
#
loop_
_entity_poly.entity_id
_entity_poly.type
_entity_poly.pdbx_seq_one_letter_code
_entity_poly.pdbx_strand_id
1 'polypeptide(L)'
;MIHDRSPLPGLLLAWCKAAASIPKFIENFKFNAKSKIVNSSSPAPDPILQTAFGFWNSKVLLTAVTFGVFTNLGDRRLTRAELGEALDLHPRGTSDFFDALVAMKFLEREGVGADATYFNTVAGALYLDKSSPRYIGGILEMLNARLFRFWNDLPEALRTGQPQNETKHGDKPMFDELYSDPEKLEQFLGGMTGLSRINFEALAEKFDFSPYSNLCDVGGATGLLSIEVAKRYPKIKCISFDLPAVEPVAKKHIAAAGLSDRIRIASGDFFNDPLPRADVITMGMILHDWNLQKKMQLIRAAYDALPLGGAFIAIEALIDDARRENVFGLLMSLNMLIEFGEAFDYSAADFQTWCRQVGFTRFEVIHLAGPSSAAIAYK
;
A
#
# COMPACT_ATOMS: atom_id res chain seq x y z
N MET A 1 -51.80 -19.85 -8.70
CA MET A 1 -52.03 -18.38 -8.70
C MET A 1 -50.65 -17.76 -8.47
N ILE A 2 -50.01 -17.33 -9.55
CA ILE A 2 -48.66 -16.72 -9.55
C ILE A 2 -48.90 -15.23 -9.64
N HIS A 3 -48.52 -14.48 -8.61
CA HIS A 3 -48.58 -13.02 -8.61
C HIS A 3 -47.38 -12.45 -9.37
N ASP A 4 -47.67 -11.97 -10.56
CA ASP A 4 -46.82 -11.08 -11.37
C ASP A 4 -46.69 -9.71 -10.64
N ARG A 5 -45.45 -9.31 -10.32
CA ARG A 5 -45.11 -7.95 -9.89
C ARG A 5 -44.13 -7.36 -10.89
N SER A 6 -44.64 -6.76 -11.94
CA SER A 6 -43.87 -5.87 -12.80
C SER A 6 -43.53 -4.57 -12.07
N PRO A 7 -42.29 -4.02 -12.18
CA PRO A 7 -41.90 -2.78 -11.53
C PRO A 7 -42.48 -1.54 -12.23
N LEU A 8 -42.84 -0.56 -11.45
CA LEU A 8 -43.47 0.70 -11.83
C LEU A 8 -42.62 1.50 -12.85
N PRO A 9 -43.24 2.02 -13.95
CA PRO A 9 -42.51 2.72 -15.03
C PRO A 9 -41.95 4.11 -14.67
N GLY A 10 -42.21 4.62 -13.49
CA GLY A 10 -41.87 6.01 -13.12
C GLY A 10 -40.43 6.25 -12.68
N LEU A 11 -39.75 5.24 -12.16
CA LEU A 11 -38.36 5.39 -11.67
C LEU A 11 -37.30 5.33 -12.77
N LEU A 12 -37.55 4.61 -13.85
CA LEU A 12 -36.59 4.53 -14.98
C LEU A 12 -36.47 5.85 -15.75
N LEU A 13 -37.56 6.64 -15.84
CA LEU A 13 -37.53 7.93 -16.57
C LEU A 13 -36.79 9.04 -15.83
N ALA A 14 -36.71 8.97 -14.51
CA ALA A 14 -35.91 9.92 -13.70
C ALA A 14 -34.40 9.69 -13.88
N TRP A 15 -33.99 8.43 -14.02
CA TRP A 15 -32.56 8.07 -14.25
C TRP A 15 -32.09 8.43 -15.66
N CYS A 16 -32.93 8.25 -16.68
CA CYS A 16 -32.61 8.61 -18.07
C CYS A 16 -32.46 10.11 -18.31
N LYS A 17 -33.15 10.96 -17.54
CA LYS A 17 -33.02 12.43 -17.67
C LYS A 17 -31.75 12.97 -16.95
N ALA A 18 -31.28 12.31 -15.93
CA ALA A 18 -30.00 12.62 -15.27
C ALA A 18 -28.79 12.18 -16.12
N ALA A 19 -28.94 11.11 -16.92
CA ALA A 19 -27.86 10.58 -17.76
C ALA A 19 -27.56 11.45 -19.01
N ALA A 20 -28.42 12.35 -19.42
CA ALA A 20 -28.20 13.21 -20.59
C ALA A 20 -27.20 14.36 -20.36
N SER A 21 -26.79 14.61 -19.12
CA SER A 21 -25.75 15.59 -18.76
C SER A 21 -24.36 14.96 -18.52
N ILE A 22 -24.22 13.64 -18.65
CA ILE A 22 -23.01 12.87 -18.39
C ILE A 22 -21.86 13.08 -19.42
N PRO A 23 -22.08 13.43 -20.71
CA PRO A 23 -20.97 13.57 -21.67
C PRO A 23 -19.92 14.65 -21.31
N LYS A 24 -20.26 15.64 -20.49
CA LYS A 24 -19.29 16.67 -20.04
C LYS A 24 -18.50 16.28 -18.78
N PHE A 25 -18.87 15.18 -18.14
CA PHE A 25 -18.29 14.74 -16.88
C PHE A 25 -16.94 14.07 -17.04
N ILE A 26 -16.63 13.52 -18.22
CA ILE A 26 -15.43 12.71 -18.46
C ILE A 26 -14.24 13.53 -19.00
N GLU A 27 -14.46 14.70 -19.59
CA GLU A 27 -13.38 15.52 -20.15
C GLU A 27 -12.48 16.26 -19.12
N ASN A 28 -12.88 16.32 -17.86
CA ASN A 28 -12.20 17.12 -16.84
C ASN A 28 -11.38 16.32 -15.81
N PHE A 29 -11.03 15.07 -16.06
CA PHE A 29 -10.13 14.28 -15.21
C PHE A 29 -8.64 14.70 -15.33
N LYS A 30 -8.36 15.98 -15.58
CA LYS A 30 -7.01 16.52 -15.40
C LYS A 30 -6.89 17.10 -13.99
N PHE A 31 -6.19 16.40 -13.14
CA PHE A 31 -5.69 16.94 -11.87
C PHE A 31 -4.87 18.21 -12.16
N ASN A 32 -5.49 19.36 -12.01
CA ASN A 32 -4.81 20.65 -12.05
C ASN A 32 -5.12 21.40 -10.75
N ALA A 33 -4.24 21.23 -9.77
CA ALA A 33 -4.29 21.92 -8.49
C ALA A 33 -3.88 23.39 -8.62
N LYS A 34 -4.58 24.16 -9.44
CA LYS A 34 -4.55 25.64 -9.43
C LYS A 34 -5.78 26.20 -10.16
N SER A 35 -6.92 26.27 -9.48
CA SER A 35 -7.95 27.21 -9.88
C SER A 35 -8.27 28.15 -8.72
N LYS A 36 -7.90 29.42 -8.89
CA LYS A 36 -8.40 30.51 -8.06
C LYS A 36 -9.92 30.56 -8.20
N ILE A 37 -10.62 30.50 -7.08
CA ILE A 37 -12.07 30.72 -7.00
C ILE A 37 -12.34 32.16 -7.42
N VAL A 38 -12.97 32.34 -8.57
CA VAL A 38 -13.54 33.60 -8.99
C VAL A 38 -15.02 33.40 -9.35
N ASN A 39 -15.88 33.91 -8.49
CA ASN A 39 -17.27 34.33 -8.64
C ASN A 39 -18.39 33.32 -8.99
N SER A 40 -19.27 33.14 -7.98
CA SER A 40 -20.75 33.06 -8.03
C SER A 40 -21.36 32.06 -9.01
N SER A 41 -21.07 30.78 -8.81
CA SER A 41 -22.00 29.68 -9.04
C SER A 41 -22.00 28.80 -7.78
N SER A 42 -23.13 28.24 -7.42
CA SER A 42 -23.19 27.23 -6.35
C SER A 42 -22.09 26.20 -6.57
N PRO A 43 -21.37 25.72 -5.53
CA PRO A 43 -20.32 24.72 -5.71
C PRO A 43 -20.88 23.50 -6.41
N ALA A 44 -20.18 23.02 -7.45
CA ALA A 44 -20.60 21.83 -8.18
C ALA A 44 -20.49 20.58 -7.29
N PRO A 45 -21.41 19.59 -7.41
CA PRO A 45 -21.37 18.35 -6.63
C PRO A 45 -20.26 17.38 -7.09
N ASP A 46 -19.54 17.69 -8.15
CA ASP A 46 -18.59 16.79 -8.81
C ASP A 46 -17.56 16.16 -7.87
N PRO A 47 -16.88 16.90 -6.96
CA PRO A 47 -15.91 16.27 -6.04
C PRO A 47 -16.54 15.24 -5.09
N ILE A 48 -17.78 15.50 -4.66
CA ILE A 48 -18.55 14.57 -3.80
C ILE A 48 -18.87 13.30 -4.59
N LEU A 49 -19.37 13.43 -5.81
CA LEU A 49 -19.72 12.31 -6.67
C LEU A 49 -18.48 11.49 -7.08
N GLN A 50 -17.37 12.15 -7.41
CA GLN A 50 -16.10 11.48 -7.68
C GLN A 50 -15.66 10.60 -6.51
N THR A 51 -15.72 11.15 -5.30
CA THR A 51 -15.38 10.39 -4.09
C THR A 51 -16.36 9.23 -3.86
N ALA A 52 -17.66 9.48 -4.00
CA ALA A 52 -18.69 8.47 -3.78
C ALA A 52 -18.59 7.29 -4.77
N PHE A 53 -18.25 7.55 -6.03
CA PHE A 53 -18.07 6.52 -7.06
C PHE A 53 -16.65 5.97 -7.16
N GLY A 54 -15.71 6.46 -6.38
CA GLY A 54 -14.31 6.04 -6.42
C GLY A 54 -14.12 4.54 -6.21
N PHE A 55 -15.00 3.88 -5.47
CA PHE A 55 -14.95 2.44 -5.25
C PHE A 55 -15.14 1.61 -6.54
N TRP A 56 -15.81 2.14 -7.58
CA TRP A 56 -15.93 1.46 -8.87
C TRP A 56 -14.56 1.31 -9.54
N ASN A 57 -13.78 2.40 -9.57
CA ASN A 57 -12.43 2.39 -10.14
C ASN A 57 -11.53 1.39 -9.42
N SER A 58 -11.56 1.43 -8.08
CA SER A 58 -10.82 0.47 -7.26
C SER A 58 -11.23 -0.96 -7.58
N LYS A 59 -12.54 -1.24 -7.62
CA LYS A 59 -13.03 -2.60 -7.85
C LYS A 59 -12.70 -3.13 -9.25
N VAL A 60 -12.76 -2.29 -10.29
CA VAL A 60 -12.37 -2.67 -11.65
C VAL A 60 -10.87 -3.05 -11.70
N LEU A 61 -9.99 -2.21 -11.13
CA LEU A 61 -8.54 -2.49 -11.08
C LEU A 61 -8.24 -3.77 -10.29
N LEU A 62 -8.78 -3.90 -9.07
CA LEU A 62 -8.58 -5.07 -8.22
C LEU A 62 -9.06 -6.36 -8.89
N THR A 63 -10.20 -6.30 -9.60
CA THR A 63 -10.73 -7.43 -10.37
C THR A 63 -9.82 -7.78 -11.54
N ALA A 64 -9.29 -6.78 -12.25
CA ALA A 64 -8.37 -7.01 -13.37
C ALA A 64 -7.08 -7.71 -12.92
N VAL A 65 -6.54 -7.34 -11.76
CA VAL A 65 -5.37 -8.00 -11.16
C VAL A 65 -5.71 -9.43 -10.76
N THR A 66 -6.85 -9.64 -10.10
CA THR A 66 -7.31 -10.97 -9.68
C THR A 66 -7.50 -11.92 -10.86
N PHE A 67 -8.06 -11.45 -11.97
CA PHE A 67 -8.21 -12.23 -13.20
C PHE A 67 -6.91 -12.42 -13.98
N GLY A 68 -5.84 -11.70 -13.62
CA GLY A 68 -4.56 -11.74 -14.31
C GLY A 68 -4.60 -11.12 -15.72
N VAL A 69 -5.42 -10.08 -15.92
CA VAL A 69 -5.56 -9.39 -17.22
C VAL A 69 -4.19 -9.00 -17.78
N PHE A 70 -3.38 -8.34 -16.98
CA PHE A 70 -2.07 -7.80 -17.37
C PHE A 70 -1.05 -8.91 -17.67
N THR A 71 -1.08 -9.99 -16.90
CA THR A 71 -0.21 -11.15 -17.10
C THR A 71 -0.61 -11.96 -18.33
N ASN A 72 -1.93 -12.12 -18.56
CA ASN A 72 -2.42 -12.78 -19.77
C ASN A 72 -2.10 -11.98 -21.02
N LEU A 73 -2.07 -10.68 -20.96
CA LEU A 73 -1.60 -9.84 -22.06
C LEU A 73 -0.08 -9.99 -22.26
N GLY A 74 0.72 -9.84 -21.19
CA GLY A 74 2.18 -9.80 -21.33
C GLY A 74 2.58 -8.76 -22.36
N ASP A 75 3.37 -9.20 -23.37
CA ASP A 75 3.76 -8.37 -24.54
C ASP A 75 2.79 -8.51 -25.72
N ARG A 76 1.69 -9.25 -25.59
CA ARG A 76 0.74 -9.54 -26.66
C ARG A 76 -0.27 -8.42 -26.85
N ARG A 77 -0.84 -8.43 -28.06
CA ARG A 77 -2.02 -7.65 -28.43
C ARG A 77 -3.15 -8.61 -28.70
N LEU A 78 -4.21 -8.57 -27.91
CA LEU A 78 -5.34 -9.49 -28.02
C LEU A 78 -6.60 -8.71 -28.30
N THR A 79 -7.46 -9.26 -29.15
CA THR A 79 -8.83 -8.75 -29.32
C THR A 79 -9.64 -8.96 -28.04
N ARG A 80 -10.76 -8.26 -27.94
CA ARG A 80 -11.70 -8.44 -26.81
C ARG A 80 -12.13 -9.91 -26.67
N ALA A 81 -12.38 -10.60 -27.80
CA ALA A 81 -12.82 -11.99 -27.79
C ALA A 81 -11.73 -12.92 -27.27
N GLU A 82 -10.49 -12.79 -27.78
CA GLU A 82 -9.36 -13.59 -27.36
C GLU A 82 -9.01 -13.39 -25.89
N LEU A 83 -8.98 -12.13 -25.42
CA LEU A 83 -8.70 -11.84 -24.02
C LEU A 83 -9.84 -12.30 -23.10
N GLY A 84 -11.10 -12.13 -23.52
CA GLY A 84 -12.27 -12.58 -22.77
C GLY A 84 -12.31 -14.11 -22.64
N GLU A 85 -11.98 -14.85 -23.70
CA GLU A 85 -11.85 -16.31 -23.68
C GLU A 85 -10.69 -16.77 -22.78
N ALA A 86 -9.52 -16.15 -22.90
CA ALA A 86 -8.36 -16.48 -22.07
C ALA A 86 -8.61 -16.28 -20.56
N LEU A 87 -9.55 -15.42 -20.18
CA LEU A 87 -9.91 -15.09 -18.81
C LEU A 87 -11.23 -15.74 -18.36
N ASP A 88 -11.85 -16.57 -19.21
CA ASP A 88 -13.17 -17.21 -18.97
C ASP A 88 -14.25 -16.17 -18.58
N LEU A 89 -14.31 -15.06 -19.31
CA LEU A 89 -15.25 -13.98 -19.04
C LEU A 89 -16.48 -14.06 -19.93
N HIS A 90 -17.65 -13.84 -19.34
CA HIS A 90 -18.90 -13.75 -20.09
C HIS A 90 -18.89 -12.53 -21.03
N PRO A 91 -19.24 -12.68 -22.33
CA PRO A 91 -19.12 -11.62 -23.34
C PRO A 91 -19.84 -10.31 -23.02
N ARG A 92 -20.92 -10.38 -22.21
CA ARG A 92 -21.74 -9.19 -21.87
C ARG A 92 -20.93 -8.07 -21.19
N GLY A 93 -19.97 -8.42 -20.33
CA GLY A 93 -19.22 -7.45 -19.54
C GLY A 93 -17.86 -7.08 -20.09
N THR A 94 -17.29 -7.86 -21.02
CA THR A 94 -15.88 -7.75 -21.43
C THR A 94 -15.55 -6.41 -22.08
N SER A 95 -16.43 -5.85 -22.92
CA SER A 95 -16.19 -4.52 -23.53
C SER A 95 -16.06 -3.43 -22.47
N ASP A 96 -17.09 -3.32 -21.63
CA ASP A 96 -17.15 -2.27 -20.63
C ASP A 96 -15.99 -2.38 -19.63
N PHE A 97 -15.60 -3.62 -19.28
CA PHE A 97 -14.51 -3.90 -18.36
C PHE A 97 -13.14 -3.51 -18.93
N PHE A 98 -12.81 -3.96 -20.14
CA PHE A 98 -11.51 -3.64 -20.75
C PHE A 98 -11.44 -2.16 -21.18
N ASP A 99 -12.53 -1.59 -21.68
CA ASP A 99 -12.60 -0.17 -22.04
C ASP A 99 -12.48 0.74 -20.80
N ALA A 100 -13.02 0.32 -19.64
CA ALA A 100 -12.80 1.02 -18.38
C ALA A 100 -11.32 1.04 -18.00
N LEU A 101 -10.59 -0.09 -18.15
CA LEU A 101 -9.14 -0.15 -17.90
C LEU A 101 -8.36 0.73 -18.89
N VAL A 102 -8.79 0.84 -20.14
CA VAL A 102 -8.22 1.78 -21.13
C VAL A 102 -8.45 3.22 -20.71
N ALA A 103 -9.71 3.56 -20.33
CA ALA A 103 -10.05 4.90 -19.88
C ALA A 103 -9.27 5.32 -18.62
N MET A 104 -9.01 4.37 -17.70
CA MET A 104 -8.18 4.55 -16.50
C MET A 104 -6.66 4.51 -16.78
N LYS A 105 -6.23 4.29 -18.03
CA LYS A 105 -4.82 4.26 -18.43
C LYS A 105 -3.99 3.08 -17.88
N PHE A 106 -4.64 1.97 -17.59
CA PHE A 106 -3.97 0.71 -17.24
C PHE A 106 -3.76 -0.19 -18.46
N LEU A 107 -4.64 -0.09 -19.45
CA LEU A 107 -4.51 -0.70 -20.77
C LEU A 107 -4.47 0.35 -21.85
N GLU A 108 -3.95 -0.04 -23.02
CA GLU A 108 -4.09 0.66 -24.29
C GLU A 108 -4.95 -0.16 -25.24
N ARG A 109 -5.58 0.54 -26.20
CA ARG A 109 -6.36 -0.08 -27.26
C ARG A 109 -6.02 0.55 -28.61
N GLU A 110 -5.78 -0.30 -29.59
CA GLU A 110 -5.58 0.09 -30.98
C GLU A 110 -6.74 -0.41 -31.86
N GLY A 111 -7.22 0.45 -32.75
CA GLY A 111 -8.36 0.16 -33.59
C GLY A 111 -9.72 0.43 -32.92
N VAL A 112 -10.78 0.07 -33.62
CA VAL A 112 -12.18 0.23 -33.19
C VAL A 112 -13.00 -1.02 -33.52
N GLY A 113 -14.10 -1.24 -32.79
CA GLY A 113 -15.01 -2.36 -33.04
C GLY A 113 -14.47 -3.71 -32.58
N ALA A 114 -14.84 -4.77 -33.30
CA ALA A 114 -14.53 -6.15 -32.89
C ALA A 114 -13.05 -6.51 -33.03
N ASP A 115 -12.38 -5.91 -34.01
CA ASP A 115 -10.97 -6.17 -34.35
C ASP A 115 -9.99 -5.29 -33.55
N ALA A 116 -10.48 -4.42 -32.68
CA ALA A 116 -9.64 -3.63 -31.80
C ALA A 116 -8.85 -4.54 -30.84
N THR A 117 -7.58 -4.25 -30.68
CA THR A 117 -6.67 -5.02 -29.80
C THR A 117 -6.31 -4.25 -28.56
N TYR A 118 -6.26 -4.96 -27.43
CA TYR A 118 -5.85 -4.45 -26.12
C TYR A 118 -4.45 -4.90 -25.78
N PHE A 119 -3.69 -4.08 -25.11
CA PHE A 119 -2.34 -4.37 -24.64
C PHE A 119 -2.00 -3.54 -23.39
N ASN A 120 -0.96 -3.95 -22.67
CA ASN A 120 -0.53 -3.28 -21.46
C ASN A 120 0.03 -1.89 -21.77
N THR A 121 -0.30 -0.91 -20.92
CA THR A 121 0.51 0.32 -20.82
C THR A 121 1.87 -0.03 -20.21
N VAL A 122 2.85 0.89 -20.32
CA VAL A 122 4.16 0.73 -19.66
C VAL A 122 3.99 0.50 -18.16
N ALA A 123 3.09 1.24 -17.50
CA ALA A 123 2.81 1.05 -16.08
C ALA A 123 2.11 -0.28 -15.80
N GLY A 124 1.15 -0.68 -16.65
CA GLY A 124 0.47 -1.98 -16.53
C GLY A 124 1.45 -3.15 -16.63
N ALA A 125 2.33 -3.15 -17.63
CA ALA A 125 3.35 -4.19 -17.80
C ALA A 125 4.36 -4.20 -16.63
N LEU A 126 4.78 -3.02 -16.15
CA LEU A 126 5.80 -2.93 -15.11
C LEU A 126 5.30 -3.33 -13.73
N TYR A 127 4.08 -2.91 -13.36
CA TYR A 127 3.58 -3.03 -11.99
C TYR A 127 2.45 -4.04 -11.80
N LEU A 128 1.74 -4.45 -12.87
CA LEU A 128 0.56 -5.29 -12.77
C LEU A 128 0.70 -6.65 -13.47
N ASP A 129 1.77 -6.87 -14.22
CA ASP A 129 2.13 -8.18 -14.76
C ASP A 129 2.95 -8.97 -13.73
N LYS A 130 2.47 -10.19 -13.37
CA LYS A 130 3.14 -11.08 -12.39
C LYS A 130 4.55 -11.50 -12.80
N SER A 131 4.87 -11.49 -14.11
CA SER A 131 6.22 -11.80 -14.59
C SER A 131 7.24 -10.67 -14.35
N SER A 132 6.75 -9.46 -14.06
CA SER A 132 7.61 -8.30 -13.82
C SER A 132 8.31 -8.37 -12.46
N PRO A 133 9.63 -8.09 -12.37
CA PRO A 133 10.34 -8.00 -11.09
C PRO A 133 9.88 -6.81 -10.22
N ARG A 134 9.07 -5.91 -10.77
CA ARG A 134 8.47 -4.76 -10.08
C ARG A 134 6.98 -4.94 -9.79
N TYR A 135 6.45 -6.15 -9.91
CA TYR A 135 5.05 -6.46 -9.66
C TYR A 135 4.61 -6.04 -8.26
N ILE A 136 3.52 -5.28 -8.20
CA ILE A 136 2.88 -4.85 -6.94
C ILE A 136 1.49 -5.48 -6.75
N GLY A 137 1.04 -6.31 -7.68
CA GLY A 137 -0.33 -6.84 -7.66
C GLY A 137 -0.65 -7.72 -6.45
N GLY A 138 0.36 -8.27 -5.76
CA GLY A 138 0.13 -9.05 -4.53
C GLY A 138 -0.58 -8.25 -3.44
N ILE A 139 -0.21 -6.97 -3.24
CA ILE A 139 -0.94 -6.09 -2.31
C ILE A 139 -2.37 -5.81 -2.81
N LEU A 140 -2.57 -5.65 -4.13
CA LEU A 140 -3.89 -5.41 -4.70
C LEU A 140 -4.79 -6.63 -4.57
N GLU A 141 -4.25 -7.84 -4.69
CA GLU A 141 -4.97 -9.10 -4.43
C GLU A 141 -5.41 -9.18 -2.96
N MET A 142 -4.53 -8.84 -2.01
CA MET A 142 -4.87 -8.76 -0.58
C MET A 142 -5.95 -7.70 -0.31
N LEU A 143 -5.83 -6.51 -0.89
CA LEU A 143 -6.85 -5.47 -0.77
C LEU A 143 -8.21 -5.97 -1.25
N ASN A 144 -8.27 -6.69 -2.39
CA ASN A 144 -9.51 -7.22 -2.93
C ASN A 144 -10.11 -8.34 -2.08
N ALA A 145 -9.27 -9.24 -1.60
CA ALA A 145 -9.71 -10.43 -0.82
C ALA A 145 -10.20 -10.05 0.58
N ARG A 146 -9.58 -9.05 1.21
CA ARG A 146 -9.79 -8.72 2.62
C ARG A 146 -10.33 -7.30 2.83
N LEU A 147 -9.51 -6.28 2.64
CA LEU A 147 -9.80 -4.92 3.07
C LEU A 147 -11.01 -4.32 2.39
N PHE A 148 -11.24 -4.61 1.11
CA PHE A 148 -12.37 -4.08 0.36
C PHE A 148 -13.72 -4.38 1.05
N ARG A 149 -13.87 -5.58 1.62
CA ARG A 149 -15.09 -5.97 2.35
C ARG A 149 -15.12 -5.40 3.77
N PHE A 150 -13.97 -5.31 4.46
CA PHE A 150 -13.92 -4.83 5.85
C PHE A 150 -14.25 -3.34 5.96
N TRP A 151 -13.92 -2.55 4.93
CA TRP A 151 -14.27 -1.14 4.86
C TRP A 151 -15.77 -0.87 4.82
N ASN A 152 -16.62 -1.85 4.49
CA ASN A 152 -18.07 -1.71 4.65
C ASN A 152 -18.48 -1.48 6.11
N ASP A 153 -17.68 -1.97 7.05
CA ASP A 153 -17.95 -1.89 8.48
C ASP A 153 -17.27 -0.68 9.15
N LEU A 154 -16.72 0.25 8.37
CA LEU A 154 -16.14 1.50 8.90
C LEU A 154 -17.10 2.25 9.86
N PRO A 155 -18.43 2.35 9.60
CA PRO A 155 -19.34 2.99 10.55
C PRO A 155 -19.37 2.33 11.93
N GLU A 156 -19.20 1.01 11.99
CA GLU A 156 -19.13 0.26 13.25
C GLU A 156 -17.79 0.45 13.94
N ALA A 157 -16.68 0.37 13.19
CA ALA A 157 -15.35 0.68 13.73
C ALA A 157 -15.31 2.05 14.41
N LEU A 158 -15.86 3.08 13.76
CA LEU A 158 -15.91 4.45 14.29
C LEU A 158 -16.78 4.60 15.54
N ARG A 159 -17.80 3.76 15.73
CA ARG A 159 -18.68 3.80 16.92
C ARG A 159 -18.12 3.02 18.09
N THR A 160 -17.43 1.92 17.80
CA THR A 160 -17.03 0.94 18.83
C THR A 160 -15.55 1.00 19.18
N GLY A 161 -14.70 1.54 18.27
CA GLY A 161 -13.25 1.45 18.37
C GLY A 161 -12.71 0.02 18.21
N GLN A 162 -13.57 -0.94 17.81
CA GLN A 162 -13.18 -2.33 17.66
C GLN A 162 -12.77 -2.64 16.23
N PRO A 163 -11.81 -3.56 16.02
CA PRO A 163 -11.41 -4.01 14.68
C PRO A 163 -12.58 -4.68 13.94
N GLN A 164 -12.56 -4.54 12.62
CA GLN A 164 -13.60 -5.08 11.74
C GLN A 164 -13.00 -6.09 10.74
N ASN A 165 -12.05 -6.86 11.20
CA ASN A 165 -11.31 -7.86 10.42
C ASN A 165 -11.90 -9.27 10.62
N GLU A 166 -11.13 -10.29 10.30
CA GLU A 166 -11.50 -11.71 10.42
C GLU A 166 -11.98 -12.07 11.82
N THR A 167 -11.38 -11.50 12.84
CA THR A 167 -11.67 -11.84 14.26
C THR A 167 -13.09 -11.46 14.69
N LYS A 168 -13.74 -10.51 14.00
CA LYS A 168 -15.14 -10.14 14.21
C LYS A 168 -16.09 -11.34 14.07
N HIS A 169 -15.75 -12.30 13.23
CA HIS A 169 -16.54 -13.49 12.95
C HIS A 169 -16.01 -14.75 13.63
N GLY A 170 -15.02 -14.62 14.52
CA GLY A 170 -14.44 -15.71 15.28
C GLY A 170 -13.28 -16.43 14.56
N ASP A 171 -12.83 -15.89 13.44
CA ASP A 171 -11.64 -16.39 12.77
C ASP A 171 -10.37 -15.98 13.52
N LYS A 172 -9.26 -16.67 13.26
CA LYS A 172 -7.96 -16.31 13.84
C LYS A 172 -7.48 -14.94 13.33
N PRO A 173 -6.72 -14.20 14.15
CA PRO A 173 -6.03 -13.01 13.67
C PRO A 173 -5.21 -13.32 12.41
N MET A 174 -5.21 -12.39 11.44
CA MET A 174 -4.51 -12.58 10.17
C MET A 174 -3.06 -13.01 10.35
N PHE A 175 -2.32 -12.36 11.23
CA PHE A 175 -0.91 -12.69 11.43
C PHE A 175 -0.70 -14.11 12.00
N ASP A 176 -1.59 -14.60 12.87
CA ASP A 176 -1.50 -15.96 13.40
C ASP A 176 -1.70 -17.00 12.29
N GLU A 177 -2.65 -16.75 11.39
CA GLU A 177 -2.88 -17.60 10.22
C GLU A 177 -1.73 -17.50 9.22
N LEU A 178 -1.26 -16.27 8.96
CA LEU A 178 -0.21 -15.99 8.00
C LEU A 178 1.12 -16.66 8.38
N TYR A 179 1.53 -16.51 9.65
CA TYR A 179 2.79 -17.11 10.13
C TYR A 179 2.73 -18.65 10.23
N SER A 180 1.54 -19.24 10.21
CA SER A 180 1.37 -20.69 10.19
C SER A 180 1.42 -21.32 8.78
N ASP A 181 1.35 -20.49 7.72
CA ASP A 181 1.33 -20.93 6.31
C ASP A 181 2.48 -20.27 5.52
N PRO A 182 3.58 -20.99 5.24
CA PRO A 182 4.75 -20.41 4.55
C PRO A 182 4.46 -19.84 3.17
N GLU A 183 3.50 -20.40 2.40
CA GLU A 183 3.17 -19.91 1.06
C GLU A 183 2.39 -18.59 1.15
N LYS A 184 1.42 -18.50 2.04
CA LYS A 184 0.68 -17.25 2.30
C LYS A 184 1.62 -16.17 2.84
N LEU A 185 2.54 -16.54 3.75
CA LEU A 185 3.53 -15.61 4.28
C LEU A 185 4.44 -15.06 3.17
N GLU A 186 4.97 -15.92 2.27
CA GLU A 186 5.81 -15.48 1.16
C GLU A 186 5.04 -14.54 0.21
N GLN A 187 3.77 -14.84 -0.10
CA GLN A 187 2.91 -13.99 -0.93
C GLN A 187 2.67 -12.63 -0.27
N PHE A 188 2.34 -12.60 1.01
CA PHE A 188 2.13 -11.38 1.78
C PHE A 188 3.40 -10.50 1.81
N LEU A 189 4.54 -11.09 2.19
CA LEU A 189 5.82 -10.39 2.24
C LEU A 189 6.23 -9.88 0.86
N GLY A 190 5.94 -10.63 -0.20
CA GLY A 190 6.14 -10.19 -1.59
C GLY A 190 5.30 -8.96 -1.95
N GLY A 191 4.03 -8.95 -1.56
CA GLY A 191 3.14 -7.81 -1.75
C GLY A 191 3.61 -6.56 -1.00
N MET A 192 3.97 -6.70 0.28
CA MET A 192 4.51 -5.60 1.10
C MET A 192 5.84 -5.07 0.56
N THR A 193 6.71 -5.98 0.08
CA THR A 193 7.97 -5.62 -0.57
C THR A 193 7.74 -4.77 -1.82
N GLY A 194 6.77 -5.14 -2.66
CA GLY A 194 6.40 -4.37 -3.85
C GLY A 194 5.95 -2.95 -3.50
N LEU A 195 5.10 -2.80 -2.48
CA LEU A 195 4.60 -1.50 -2.00
C LEU A 195 5.73 -0.61 -1.45
N SER A 196 6.66 -1.21 -0.68
CA SER A 196 7.70 -0.46 0.03
C SER A 196 8.92 -0.13 -0.84
N ARG A 197 9.12 -0.80 -1.97
CA ARG A 197 10.32 -0.71 -2.82
C ARG A 197 10.74 0.72 -3.14
N ILE A 198 9.82 1.52 -3.68
CA ILE A 198 10.13 2.89 -4.11
C ILE A 198 10.56 3.76 -2.91
N ASN A 199 9.97 3.53 -1.74
CA ASN A 199 10.32 4.24 -0.51
C ASN A 199 11.70 3.85 0.00
N PHE A 200 12.05 2.56 -0.06
CA PHE A 200 13.35 2.06 0.38
C PHE A 200 14.48 2.46 -0.58
N GLU A 201 14.24 2.41 -1.89
CA GLU A 201 15.14 2.98 -2.91
C GLU A 201 15.38 4.47 -2.66
N ALA A 202 14.29 5.25 -2.41
CA ALA A 202 14.38 6.69 -2.12
C ALA A 202 15.10 6.98 -0.80
N LEU A 203 14.89 6.19 0.26
CA LEU A 203 15.64 6.36 1.51
C LEU A 203 17.12 6.09 1.32
N ALA A 204 17.48 5.00 0.63
CA ALA A 204 18.88 4.69 0.35
C ALA A 204 19.57 5.77 -0.50
N GLU A 205 18.81 6.52 -1.29
CA GLU A 205 19.32 7.64 -2.07
C GLU A 205 19.44 8.94 -1.27
N LYS A 206 18.41 9.28 -0.49
CA LYS A 206 18.26 10.61 0.12
C LYS A 206 18.89 10.73 1.50
N PHE A 207 19.00 9.63 2.25
CA PHE A 207 19.66 9.61 3.55
C PHE A 207 21.12 9.16 3.38
N ASP A 208 22.06 9.93 3.92
CA ASP A 208 23.48 9.58 3.84
C ASP A 208 23.85 8.53 4.90
N PHE A 209 23.99 7.28 4.47
CA PHE A 209 24.45 6.18 5.30
C PHE A 209 25.98 6.11 5.41
N SER A 210 26.75 6.93 4.70
CA SER A 210 28.22 6.82 4.66
C SER A 210 28.94 6.99 6.00
N PRO A 211 28.42 7.77 6.97
CA PRO A 211 29.04 7.90 8.30
C PRO A 211 28.86 6.67 9.20
N TYR A 212 27.97 5.74 8.82
CA TYR A 212 27.56 4.61 9.64
C TYR A 212 28.21 3.30 9.18
N SER A 213 28.54 2.43 10.11
CA SER A 213 29.16 1.13 9.84
C SER A 213 28.13 0.01 9.70
N ASN A 214 27.01 0.13 10.38
CA ASN A 214 25.99 -0.91 10.38
C ASN A 214 24.56 -0.35 10.52
N LEU A 215 23.61 -1.11 9.94
CA LEU A 215 22.17 -0.87 9.93
C LEU A 215 21.47 -2.09 10.51
N CYS A 216 20.47 -1.91 11.37
CA CYS A 216 19.48 -2.94 11.71
C CYS A 216 18.10 -2.51 11.21
N ASP A 217 17.55 -3.30 10.29
CA ASP A 217 16.20 -3.14 9.77
C ASP A 217 15.26 -4.06 10.57
N VAL A 218 14.41 -3.44 11.40
CA VAL A 218 13.48 -4.11 12.32
C VAL A 218 12.14 -4.27 11.65
N GLY A 219 11.62 -5.50 11.58
CA GLY A 219 10.52 -5.88 10.71
C GLY A 219 11.00 -5.93 9.26
N GLY A 220 12.21 -6.48 9.04
CA GLY A 220 12.93 -6.42 7.76
C GLY A 220 12.28 -7.21 6.62
N ALA A 221 11.28 -8.05 6.90
CA ALA A 221 10.53 -8.83 5.92
C ALA A 221 11.45 -9.59 4.94
N THR A 222 11.41 -9.28 3.65
CA THR A 222 12.29 -9.89 2.64
C THR A 222 13.74 -9.39 2.67
N GLY A 223 14.07 -8.45 3.57
CA GLY A 223 15.39 -7.79 3.64
C GLY A 223 15.59 -6.70 2.58
N LEU A 224 14.53 -6.22 1.92
CA LEU A 224 14.63 -5.29 0.80
C LEU A 224 15.36 -3.99 1.17
N LEU A 225 15.04 -3.35 2.29
CA LEU A 225 15.72 -2.11 2.69
C LEU A 225 17.21 -2.36 2.92
N SER A 226 17.56 -3.42 3.64
CA SER A 226 18.95 -3.84 3.83
C SER A 226 19.67 -4.08 2.50
N ILE A 227 18.99 -4.68 1.52
CA ILE A 227 19.53 -4.92 0.17
C ILE A 227 19.80 -3.60 -0.56
N GLU A 228 18.86 -2.66 -0.57
CA GLU A 228 19.01 -1.38 -1.28
C GLU A 228 20.11 -0.51 -0.65
N VAL A 229 20.19 -0.47 0.70
CA VAL A 229 21.27 0.23 1.41
C VAL A 229 22.63 -0.44 1.15
N ALA A 230 22.74 -1.77 1.23
CA ALA A 230 23.97 -2.48 1.01
C ALA A 230 24.51 -2.35 -0.41
N LYS A 231 23.63 -2.31 -1.44
CA LYS A 231 24.02 -2.05 -2.83
C LYS A 231 24.66 -0.66 -3.00
N ARG A 232 24.04 0.36 -2.40
CA ARG A 232 24.48 1.75 -2.57
C ARG A 232 25.69 2.10 -1.70
N TYR A 233 25.80 1.52 -0.51
CA TYR A 233 26.87 1.77 0.47
C TYR A 233 27.73 0.52 0.70
N PRO A 234 28.80 0.30 -0.10
CA PRO A 234 29.55 -0.96 -0.07
C PRO A 234 30.23 -1.29 1.26
N LYS A 235 30.42 -0.33 2.16
CA LYS A 235 31.07 -0.52 3.45
C LYS A 235 30.12 -0.88 4.58
N ILE A 236 28.81 -0.55 4.45
CA ILE A 236 27.84 -0.80 5.51
C ILE A 236 27.49 -2.29 5.60
N LYS A 237 27.37 -2.81 6.79
CA LYS A 237 26.81 -4.15 7.05
C LYS A 237 25.40 -4.00 7.59
N CYS A 238 24.51 -4.86 7.12
CA CYS A 238 23.10 -4.79 7.52
C CYS A 238 22.70 -6.01 8.34
N ILE A 239 21.69 -5.82 9.18
CA ILE A 239 21.00 -6.84 9.92
C ILE A 239 19.51 -6.72 9.52
N SER A 240 18.94 -7.76 8.93
CA SER A 240 17.50 -7.89 8.77
C SER A 240 16.98 -8.65 9.98
N PHE A 241 16.19 -7.97 10.83
CA PHE A 241 15.66 -8.52 12.08
C PHE A 241 14.14 -8.69 11.93
N ASP A 242 13.65 -9.92 12.13
CA ASP A 242 12.22 -10.23 12.03
C ASP A 242 11.91 -11.52 12.82
N LEU A 243 10.62 -11.93 12.85
CA LEU A 243 10.20 -13.19 13.46
C LEU A 243 10.85 -14.40 12.76
N PRO A 244 11.09 -15.51 13.49
CA PRO A 244 11.73 -16.71 12.92
C PRO A 244 11.06 -17.25 11.66
N ALA A 245 9.73 -17.13 11.53
CA ALA A 245 8.99 -17.59 10.36
C ALA A 245 9.37 -16.82 9.07
N VAL A 246 9.88 -15.61 9.17
CA VAL A 246 10.27 -14.75 8.05
C VAL A 246 11.68 -15.10 7.52
N GLU A 247 12.54 -15.69 8.34
CA GLU A 247 13.95 -15.97 8.02
C GLU A 247 14.15 -16.68 6.68
N PRO A 248 13.39 -17.75 6.31
CA PRO A 248 13.58 -18.44 5.03
C PRO A 248 13.35 -17.55 3.83
N VAL A 249 12.35 -16.65 3.91
CA VAL A 249 12.02 -15.71 2.84
C VAL A 249 13.11 -14.65 2.69
N ALA A 250 13.53 -14.03 3.79
CA ALA A 250 14.64 -13.06 3.81
C ALA A 250 15.92 -13.68 3.24
N LYS A 251 16.27 -14.91 3.66
CA LYS A 251 17.45 -15.64 3.18
C LYS A 251 17.44 -15.85 1.68
N LYS A 252 16.29 -16.24 1.11
CA LYS A 252 16.10 -16.43 -0.32
C LYS A 252 16.36 -15.13 -1.10
N HIS A 253 15.76 -14.01 -0.66
CA HIS A 253 15.90 -12.73 -1.34
C HIS A 253 17.29 -12.12 -1.21
N ILE A 254 17.91 -12.18 -0.03
CA ILE A 254 19.27 -11.69 0.22
C ILE A 254 20.30 -12.49 -0.59
N ALA A 255 20.15 -13.82 -0.66
CA ALA A 255 21.01 -14.68 -1.48
C ALA A 255 20.87 -14.38 -2.96
N ALA A 256 19.63 -14.21 -3.47
CA ALA A 256 19.37 -13.82 -4.84
C ALA A 256 19.98 -12.46 -5.22
N ALA A 257 20.12 -11.56 -4.24
CA ALA A 257 20.80 -10.28 -4.42
C ALA A 257 22.35 -10.37 -4.35
N GLY A 258 22.91 -11.54 -4.01
CA GLY A 258 24.37 -11.75 -3.85
C GLY A 258 24.96 -11.03 -2.63
N LEU A 259 24.17 -10.83 -1.57
CA LEU A 259 24.56 -10.01 -0.40
C LEU A 259 24.61 -10.78 0.92
N SER A 260 24.68 -12.12 0.88
CA SER A 260 24.66 -12.96 2.08
C SER A 260 25.88 -12.76 3.01
N ASP A 261 26.97 -12.24 2.51
CA ASP A 261 28.16 -11.87 3.28
C ASP A 261 28.08 -10.47 3.90
N ARG A 262 27.11 -9.67 3.46
CA ARG A 262 26.91 -8.28 3.85
C ARG A 262 25.67 -8.06 4.72
N ILE A 263 24.68 -8.91 4.61
CA ILE A 263 23.41 -8.82 5.32
C ILE A 263 23.23 -10.07 6.17
N ARG A 264 23.31 -9.89 7.49
CA ARG A 264 23.00 -10.93 8.47
C ARG A 264 21.52 -10.93 8.76
N ILE A 265 20.93 -12.12 8.83
CA ILE A 265 19.57 -12.31 9.34
C ILE A 265 19.66 -12.54 10.83
N ALA A 266 18.78 -11.91 11.60
CA ALA A 266 18.61 -12.15 13.01
C ALA A 266 17.11 -12.34 13.29
N SER A 267 16.77 -13.39 14.00
CA SER A 267 15.37 -13.72 14.31
C SER A 267 15.06 -13.38 15.76
N GLY A 268 13.88 -12.78 16.00
CA GLY A 268 13.39 -12.44 17.33
C GLY A 268 12.08 -11.67 17.28
N ASP A 269 11.44 -11.51 18.43
CA ASP A 269 10.24 -10.69 18.61
C ASP A 269 10.64 -9.35 19.22
N PHE A 270 10.48 -8.26 18.50
CA PHE A 270 10.88 -6.91 18.91
C PHE A 270 10.14 -6.40 20.18
N PHE A 271 9.12 -7.08 20.66
CA PHE A 271 8.49 -6.78 21.96
C PHE A 271 9.10 -7.56 23.12
N ASN A 272 9.67 -8.71 22.87
CA ASN A 272 10.16 -9.63 23.90
C ASN A 272 11.69 -9.77 23.89
N ASP A 273 12.35 -9.54 22.74
CA ASP A 273 13.78 -9.68 22.56
C ASP A 273 14.46 -8.33 22.41
N PRO A 274 15.72 -8.18 22.88
CA PRO A 274 16.48 -6.95 22.65
C PRO A 274 16.81 -6.79 21.17
N LEU A 275 16.66 -5.56 20.66
CA LEU A 275 17.05 -5.28 19.29
C LEU A 275 18.58 -5.42 19.10
N PRO A 276 19.02 -5.92 17.94
CA PRO A 276 20.45 -5.93 17.61
C PRO A 276 21.05 -4.51 17.63
N ARG A 277 22.21 -4.33 18.25
CA ARG A 277 22.91 -3.05 18.26
C ARG A 277 23.34 -2.65 16.84
N ALA A 278 23.09 -1.41 16.48
CA ALA A 278 23.44 -0.84 15.19
C ALA A 278 23.59 0.68 15.28
N ASP A 279 24.33 1.28 14.33
CA ASP A 279 24.48 2.74 14.23
C ASP A 279 23.20 3.40 13.67
N VAL A 280 22.47 2.65 12.84
CA VAL A 280 21.16 3.05 12.32
C VAL A 280 20.17 1.93 12.60
N ILE A 281 19.00 2.29 13.11
CA ILE A 281 17.86 1.38 13.24
C ILE A 281 16.73 1.92 12.37
N THR A 282 16.15 1.06 11.53
CA THR A 282 15.00 1.38 10.69
C THR A 282 13.78 0.56 11.10
N MET A 283 12.60 1.18 11.00
CA MET A 283 11.30 0.53 11.10
C MET A 283 10.42 1.06 9.96
N GLY A 284 10.14 0.23 8.97
CA GLY A 284 9.30 0.57 7.83
C GLY A 284 7.92 -0.04 7.93
N MET A 285 6.87 0.77 8.03
CA MET A 285 5.49 0.31 8.18
C MET A 285 5.31 -0.60 9.43
N ILE A 286 5.90 -0.20 10.55
CA ILE A 286 5.88 -0.96 11.81
C ILE A 286 5.19 -0.18 12.93
N LEU A 287 5.59 1.09 13.14
CA LEU A 287 5.04 1.83 14.27
C LEU A 287 3.53 2.04 14.14
N HIS A 288 3.03 2.25 12.92
CA HIS A 288 1.61 2.52 12.70
C HIS A 288 0.69 1.35 13.08
N ASP A 289 1.18 0.11 13.12
CA ASP A 289 0.39 -1.09 13.48
C ASP A 289 0.04 -1.18 14.97
N TRP A 290 0.52 -0.24 15.79
CA TRP A 290 0.46 -0.37 17.24
C TRP A 290 -0.21 0.83 17.90
N ASN A 291 -0.73 0.61 19.14
CA ASN A 291 -1.15 1.71 20.02
C ASN A 291 0.06 2.50 20.56
N LEU A 292 -0.19 3.63 21.20
CA LEU A 292 0.87 4.52 21.68
C LEU A 292 1.83 3.83 22.66
N GLN A 293 1.31 2.99 23.57
CA GLN A 293 2.15 2.29 24.56
C GLN A 293 3.20 1.41 23.87
N LYS A 294 2.78 0.62 22.87
CA LYS A 294 3.67 -0.24 22.09
C LYS A 294 4.62 0.54 21.20
N LYS A 295 4.14 1.65 20.57
CA LYS A 295 5.03 2.57 19.85
C LYS A 295 6.16 3.08 20.75
N MET A 296 5.84 3.53 21.96
CA MET A 296 6.82 4.02 22.94
C MET A 296 7.81 2.94 23.37
N GLN A 297 7.35 1.67 23.49
CA GLN A 297 8.22 0.53 23.78
C GLN A 297 9.23 0.31 22.64
N LEU A 298 8.78 0.33 21.37
CA LEU A 298 9.64 0.18 20.20
C LEU A 298 10.65 1.33 20.06
N ILE A 299 10.19 2.57 20.25
CA ILE A 299 11.10 3.75 20.23
C ILE A 299 12.15 3.66 21.32
N ARG A 300 11.78 3.18 22.53
CA ARG A 300 12.72 2.95 23.61
C ARG A 300 13.72 1.84 23.26
N ALA A 301 13.27 0.73 22.72
CA ALA A 301 14.13 -0.37 22.29
C ALA A 301 15.13 0.09 21.21
N ALA A 302 14.69 0.90 20.25
CA ALA A 302 15.56 1.51 19.24
C ALA A 302 16.62 2.44 19.90
N TYR A 303 16.19 3.30 20.83
CA TYR A 303 17.11 4.17 21.57
C TYR A 303 18.19 3.39 22.32
N ASP A 304 17.80 2.34 23.03
CA ASP A 304 18.72 1.53 23.84
C ASP A 304 19.73 0.75 23.00
N ALA A 305 19.35 0.34 21.79
CA ALA A 305 20.21 -0.38 20.86
C ALA A 305 21.17 0.53 20.07
N LEU A 306 20.90 1.83 19.98
CA LEU A 306 21.72 2.82 19.27
C LEU A 306 22.89 3.32 20.12
N PRO A 307 24.09 3.54 19.53
CA PRO A 307 25.17 4.31 20.15
C PRO A 307 24.84 5.82 20.15
N LEU A 308 25.60 6.62 20.88
CA LEU A 308 25.59 8.08 20.77
C LEU A 308 25.93 8.49 19.32
N GLY A 309 25.13 9.40 18.74
CA GLY A 309 25.23 9.80 17.34
C GLY A 309 24.54 8.86 16.36
N GLY A 310 23.95 7.77 16.84
CA GLY A 310 23.16 6.86 16.03
C GLY A 310 21.79 7.45 15.60
N ALA A 311 21.19 6.87 14.56
CA ALA A 311 19.92 7.34 13.99
C ALA A 311 18.82 6.27 14.08
N PHE A 312 17.63 6.66 14.51
CA PHE A 312 16.40 5.89 14.38
C PHE A 312 15.56 6.48 13.25
N ILE A 313 15.12 5.65 12.31
CA ILE A 313 14.37 6.04 11.12
C ILE A 313 13.06 5.25 11.06
N ALA A 314 11.93 5.94 11.17
CA ALA A 314 10.61 5.39 10.89
C ALA A 314 10.18 5.78 9.48
N ILE A 315 9.77 4.81 8.65
CA ILE A 315 9.35 5.01 7.27
C ILE A 315 7.84 4.78 7.20
N GLU A 316 7.06 5.87 7.07
CA GLU A 316 5.61 5.83 7.21
C GLU A 316 4.91 6.81 6.26
N ALA A 317 3.61 6.66 6.09
CA ALA A 317 2.76 7.66 5.46
C ALA A 317 2.39 8.75 6.46
N LEU A 318 3.39 9.55 6.90
CA LEU A 318 3.19 10.55 7.94
C LEU A 318 2.03 11.49 7.59
N ILE A 319 1.12 11.66 8.54
CA ILE A 319 0.06 12.66 8.45
C ILE A 319 0.71 14.04 8.62
N ASP A 320 0.29 15.04 7.84
CA ASP A 320 0.74 16.42 8.06
C ASP A 320 0.33 16.92 9.45
N ASP A 321 1.16 17.73 10.09
CA ASP A 321 0.97 18.15 11.49
C ASP A 321 -0.39 18.87 11.72
N ALA A 322 -0.93 19.54 10.68
CA ALA A 322 -2.25 20.16 10.72
C ALA A 322 -3.40 19.17 10.46
N ARG A 323 -3.10 17.94 10.06
CA ARG A 323 -4.04 16.85 9.73
C ARG A 323 -5.09 17.24 8.68
N ARG A 324 -4.64 17.83 7.54
CA ARG A 324 -5.52 18.42 6.51
C ARG A 324 -5.18 18.00 5.08
N GLU A 325 -3.97 17.50 4.82
CA GLU A 325 -3.45 17.40 3.46
C GLU A 325 -3.11 15.96 3.05
N ASN A 326 -2.39 15.19 3.88
CA ASN A 326 -2.06 13.82 3.54
C ASN A 326 -3.27 12.89 3.72
N VAL A 327 -4.15 12.89 2.72
CA VAL A 327 -5.35 12.05 2.70
C VAL A 327 -5.01 10.57 2.84
N PHE A 328 -3.93 10.11 2.20
CA PHE A 328 -3.55 8.70 2.29
C PHE A 328 -3.17 8.31 3.72
N GLY A 329 -2.38 9.11 4.43
CA GLY A 329 -2.03 8.83 5.83
C GLY A 329 -3.25 8.81 6.74
N LEU A 330 -4.20 9.74 6.53
CA LEU A 330 -5.46 9.77 7.28
C LEU A 330 -6.32 8.53 7.00
N LEU A 331 -6.43 8.09 5.74
CA LEU A 331 -7.15 6.87 5.37
C LEU A 331 -6.44 5.61 5.86
N MET A 332 -5.10 5.59 5.84
CA MET A 332 -4.32 4.49 6.40
C MET A 332 -4.56 4.36 7.91
N SER A 333 -4.65 5.48 8.63
CA SER A 333 -5.00 5.45 10.05
C SER A 333 -6.39 4.87 10.32
N LEU A 334 -7.38 5.13 9.44
CA LEU A 334 -8.68 4.46 9.50
C LEU A 334 -8.57 2.97 9.15
N ASN A 335 -7.67 2.61 8.23
CA ASN A 335 -7.40 1.21 7.94
C ASN A 335 -6.79 0.49 9.16
N MET A 336 -5.92 1.16 9.90
CA MET A 336 -5.38 0.61 11.16
C MET A 336 -6.48 0.41 12.22
N LEU A 337 -7.46 1.30 12.29
CA LEU A 337 -8.65 1.11 13.13
C LEU A 337 -9.43 -0.16 12.70
N ILE A 338 -9.65 -0.34 11.41
CA ILE A 338 -10.37 -1.51 10.87
C ILE A 338 -9.60 -2.81 11.14
N GLU A 339 -8.28 -2.81 10.94
CA GLU A 339 -7.43 -3.99 11.07
C GLU A 339 -7.12 -4.35 12.53
N PHE A 340 -6.80 -3.37 13.38
CA PHE A 340 -6.20 -3.60 14.69
C PHE A 340 -6.89 -2.86 15.85
N GLY A 341 -7.90 -2.02 15.57
CA GLY A 341 -8.63 -1.27 16.58
C GLY A 341 -7.83 -0.11 17.18
N GLU A 342 -6.84 -0.39 18.02
CA GLU A 342 -6.06 0.61 18.74
C GLU A 342 -4.87 1.20 17.96
N ALA A 343 -4.55 0.65 16.79
CA ALA A 343 -3.45 1.09 15.94
C ALA A 343 -3.80 2.40 15.20
N PHE A 344 -2.80 3.23 14.90
CA PHE A 344 -3.03 4.51 14.22
C PHE A 344 -1.77 5.07 13.58
N ASP A 345 -1.93 5.81 12.47
CA ASP A 345 -0.88 6.63 11.86
C ASP A 345 -0.75 7.98 12.58
N TYR A 346 0.39 8.64 12.39
CA TYR A 346 0.80 9.79 13.18
C TYR A 346 1.51 10.84 12.34
N SER A 347 1.67 12.04 12.90
CA SER A 347 2.40 13.14 12.29
C SER A 347 3.89 13.12 12.65
N ALA A 348 4.68 13.94 11.93
CA ALA A 348 6.07 14.17 12.28
C ALA A 348 6.22 14.80 13.67
N ALA A 349 5.31 15.69 14.07
CA ALA A 349 5.29 16.30 15.39
C ALA A 349 5.03 15.28 16.51
N ASP A 350 4.12 14.32 16.27
CA ASP A 350 3.87 13.21 17.19
C ASP A 350 5.13 12.37 17.38
N PHE A 351 5.75 11.92 16.29
CA PHE A 351 6.98 11.14 16.32
C PHE A 351 8.10 11.86 17.08
N GLN A 352 8.32 13.15 16.79
CA GLN A 352 9.32 13.94 17.49
C GLN A 352 9.02 14.04 18.98
N THR A 353 7.75 14.22 19.34
CA THR A 353 7.32 14.31 20.75
C THR A 353 7.65 13.02 21.51
N TRP A 354 7.30 11.87 20.94
CA TRP A 354 7.57 10.56 21.53
C TRP A 354 9.06 10.27 21.63
N CYS A 355 9.81 10.56 20.58
CA CYS A 355 11.24 10.36 20.56
C CYS A 355 11.98 11.26 21.57
N ARG A 356 11.55 12.53 21.75
CA ARG A 356 12.10 13.41 22.82
C ARG A 356 11.89 12.85 24.22
N GLN A 357 10.71 12.30 24.50
CA GLN A 357 10.40 11.67 25.80
C GLN A 357 11.34 10.49 26.09
N VAL A 358 11.83 9.82 25.06
CA VAL A 358 12.76 8.70 25.17
C VAL A 358 14.22 9.18 25.33
N GLY A 359 14.57 10.38 24.81
CA GLY A 359 15.91 10.95 24.95
C GLY A 359 16.60 11.33 23.63
N PHE A 360 15.94 11.17 22.49
CA PHE A 360 16.45 11.67 21.21
C PHE A 360 16.48 13.21 21.20
N THR A 361 17.47 13.80 20.55
CA THR A 361 17.74 15.24 20.67
C THR A 361 17.64 16.02 19.37
N ARG A 362 17.88 15.40 18.21
CA ARG A 362 17.81 16.02 16.88
C ARG A 362 16.84 15.25 15.99
N PHE A 363 16.14 15.97 15.12
CA PHE A 363 15.09 15.39 14.29
C PHE A 363 15.19 15.92 12.85
N GLU A 364 14.78 15.07 11.93
CA GLU A 364 14.71 15.38 10.50
C GLU A 364 13.52 14.63 9.87
N VAL A 365 12.96 15.16 8.80
CA VAL A 365 11.96 14.46 7.98
C VAL A 365 12.40 14.54 6.53
N ILE A 366 12.48 13.39 5.87
CA ILE A 366 12.82 13.28 4.46
C ILE A 366 11.59 12.74 3.73
N HIS A 367 11.02 13.51 2.82
CA HIS A 367 9.98 13.00 1.91
C HIS A 367 10.60 11.95 0.97
N LEU A 368 9.99 10.77 0.90
CA LEU A 368 10.47 9.65 0.09
C LEU A 368 9.76 9.60 -1.26
N ALA A 369 8.63 8.92 -1.34
CA ALA A 369 7.83 8.80 -2.55
C ALA A 369 6.34 8.75 -2.21
N GLY A 370 5.49 9.29 -3.11
CA GLY A 370 4.05 9.31 -2.91
C GLY A 370 3.67 9.93 -1.55
N PRO A 371 2.89 9.26 -0.70
CA PRO A 371 2.49 9.79 0.60
C PRO A 371 3.53 9.55 1.71
N SER A 372 4.61 8.81 1.44
CA SER A 372 5.53 8.30 2.46
C SER A 372 6.70 9.24 2.73
N SER A 373 7.13 9.27 3.98
CA SER A 373 8.30 10.00 4.46
C SER A 373 9.10 9.17 5.47
N ALA A 374 10.37 9.52 5.65
CA ALA A 374 11.21 9.04 6.74
C ALA A 374 11.23 10.07 7.86
N ALA A 375 10.76 9.70 9.05
CA ALA A 375 10.95 10.46 10.29
C ALA A 375 12.21 9.96 10.98
N ILE A 376 13.16 10.84 11.23
CA ILE A 376 14.49 10.51 11.73
C ILE A 376 14.70 11.18 13.09
N ALA A 377 15.18 10.40 14.04
CA ALA A 377 15.56 10.85 15.37
C ALA A 377 17.01 10.42 15.68
N TYR A 378 17.83 11.33 16.17
CA TYR A 378 19.24 11.09 16.49
C TYR A 378 19.46 11.08 18.00
N LYS A 379 20.20 10.06 18.46
CA LYS A 379 20.58 9.89 19.87
C LYS A 379 21.75 10.79 20.31
#